data_2f720278de2be2c28193b319a3a9bb08
#
_entry.id   2f720278de2be2c28193b319a3a9bb08
#
_cell.length_a   1.000
_cell.length_b   1.000
_cell.length_c   1.000
_cell.angle_alpha   90.00
_cell.angle_beta   90.00
_cell.angle_gamma   90.00
#
_symmetry.space_group_name_H-M   'P 1'
#
loop_
_entity.id
_entity.type
_entity.pdbx_description
1 polymer ?
#
loop_
_entity_poly.entity_id
_entity_poly.type
_entity_poly.pdbx_seq_one_letter_code
_entity_poly.pdbx_strand_id
1 'polypeptide(L)'
;MSKWEQIIQAYLIDNDAISELETNGTSSVFVRQKGIRIEIPNIFTSEKEYIEETRELANLVSPDEEPEGGRKFLAEGKLDLGAAGSARCHIVLPPASDYPLVTIAKKSVSLTTLEDIYRSGSMSNKMYNFLKASVEIGQTIVFSGSTGAGKTTILEAMTKFIPED
;
A
#
# COMPACT_ATOMS: atom_id res chain seq x y z
N MET A 1 11.28 -19.58 7.82
CA MET A 1 10.43 -18.59 7.13
C MET A 1 9.17 -18.43 7.95
N SER A 2 8.89 -17.25 8.45
CA SER A 2 7.69 -16.96 9.24
C SER A 2 6.43 -17.17 8.39
N LYS A 3 5.27 -17.28 9.02
CA LYS A 3 4.02 -17.39 8.25
C LYS A 3 3.71 -16.12 7.48
N TRP A 4 4.07 -14.96 8.03
CA TRP A 4 3.95 -13.70 7.31
C TRP A 4 4.84 -13.66 6.07
N GLU A 5 6.08 -14.13 6.16
CA GLU A 5 6.96 -14.22 4.99
C GLU A 5 6.36 -15.13 3.90
N GLN A 6 5.75 -16.26 4.28
CA GLN A 6 5.11 -17.16 3.33
C GLN A 6 3.92 -16.51 2.62
N ILE A 7 3.04 -15.80 3.35
CA ILE A 7 1.88 -15.09 2.76
C ILE A 7 2.36 -13.94 1.87
N ILE A 8 3.30 -13.15 2.35
CA ILE A 8 3.87 -12.02 1.61
C ILE A 8 4.52 -12.50 0.32
N GLN A 9 5.30 -13.58 0.39
CA GLN A 9 5.92 -14.17 -0.80
C GLN A 9 4.87 -14.62 -1.81
N ALA A 10 3.92 -15.46 -1.39
CA ALA A 10 2.95 -16.08 -2.29
C ALA A 10 1.97 -15.07 -2.91
N TYR A 11 1.56 -14.06 -2.16
CA TYR A 11 0.49 -13.15 -2.59
C TYR A 11 0.97 -11.75 -2.99
N LEU A 12 2.05 -11.25 -2.42
CA LEU A 12 2.52 -9.92 -2.76
C LEU A 12 3.77 -9.92 -3.66
N ILE A 13 4.64 -10.92 -3.54
CA ILE A 13 5.86 -10.98 -4.36
C ILE A 13 5.60 -11.77 -5.64
N ASP A 14 5.08 -12.97 -5.54
CA ASP A 14 4.89 -13.87 -6.68
C ASP A 14 3.64 -13.56 -7.52
N ASN A 15 2.78 -12.62 -7.07
CA ASN A 15 1.55 -12.27 -7.76
C ASN A 15 1.39 -10.75 -7.95
N ASP A 16 1.70 -10.27 -9.13
CA ASP A 16 1.60 -8.85 -9.49
C ASP A 16 0.16 -8.32 -9.56
N ALA A 17 -0.82 -9.19 -9.70
CA ALA A 17 -2.21 -8.78 -9.78
C ALA A 17 -2.80 -8.40 -8.40
N ILE A 18 -2.13 -8.79 -7.31
CA ILE A 18 -2.56 -8.47 -5.94
C ILE A 18 -1.90 -7.18 -5.49
N SER A 19 -2.73 -6.22 -5.06
CA SER A 19 -2.30 -4.91 -4.60
C SER A 19 -2.26 -4.76 -3.08
N GLU A 20 -3.01 -5.58 -2.35
CA GLU A 20 -3.18 -5.43 -0.91
C GLU A 20 -3.46 -6.77 -0.25
N LEU A 21 -2.98 -6.94 0.98
CA LEU A 21 -3.27 -8.05 1.88
C LEU A 21 -3.80 -7.47 3.18
N GLU A 22 -4.93 -8.00 3.64
CA GLU A 22 -5.61 -7.57 4.85
C GLU A 22 -5.91 -8.77 5.74
N THR A 23 -5.74 -8.63 7.05
CA THR A 23 -6.25 -9.60 8.02
C THR A 23 -7.17 -8.92 9.02
N ASN A 24 -8.18 -9.66 9.44
CA ASN A 24 -9.10 -9.22 10.49
C ASN A 24 -9.17 -10.32 11.54
N GLY A 25 -8.26 -10.27 12.49
CA GLY A 25 -8.09 -11.35 13.47
C GLY A 25 -7.57 -12.63 12.85
N THR A 26 -7.75 -13.75 13.57
CA THR A 26 -7.28 -15.07 13.14
C THR A 26 -8.19 -15.75 12.12
N SER A 27 -9.39 -15.24 11.93
CA SER A 27 -10.42 -15.97 11.18
C SER A 27 -10.35 -15.78 9.68
N SER A 28 -9.84 -14.65 9.20
CA SER A 28 -9.94 -14.31 7.78
C SER A 28 -8.73 -13.53 7.30
N VAL A 29 -8.15 -14.04 6.22
CA VAL A 29 -7.10 -13.35 5.45
C VAL A 29 -7.67 -13.00 4.09
N PHE A 30 -7.48 -11.78 3.66
CA PHE A 30 -8.00 -11.28 2.39
C PHE A 30 -6.89 -10.69 1.54
N VAL A 31 -7.05 -10.80 0.25
CA VAL A 31 -6.24 -10.09 -0.73
C VAL A 31 -7.12 -9.24 -1.62
N ARG A 32 -6.57 -8.15 -2.14
CA ARG A 32 -7.25 -7.29 -3.11
C ARG A 32 -6.62 -7.47 -4.49
N GLN A 33 -7.42 -7.97 -5.42
CA GLN A 33 -7.03 -8.17 -6.81
C GLN A 33 -7.91 -7.33 -7.73
N LYS A 34 -7.33 -6.39 -8.47
CA LYS A 34 -8.07 -5.48 -9.36
C LYS A 34 -9.25 -4.77 -8.68
N GLY A 35 -9.07 -4.38 -7.41
CA GLY A 35 -10.10 -3.73 -6.60
C GLY A 35 -11.11 -4.68 -5.93
N ILE A 36 -11.11 -5.97 -6.25
CA ILE A 36 -12.00 -6.98 -5.66
C ILE A 36 -11.30 -7.59 -4.45
N ARG A 37 -12.00 -7.67 -3.33
CA ARG A 37 -11.54 -8.35 -2.11
C ARG A 37 -11.87 -9.84 -2.20
N ILE A 38 -10.85 -10.68 -2.01
CA ILE A 38 -10.93 -12.13 -2.13
C ILE A 38 -10.41 -12.74 -0.83
N GLU A 39 -11.17 -13.62 -0.22
CA GLU A 39 -10.72 -14.39 0.95
C GLU A 39 -9.76 -15.48 0.50
N ILE A 40 -8.67 -15.64 1.23
CA ILE A 40 -7.67 -16.69 1.00
C ILE A 40 -7.58 -17.61 2.22
N PRO A 41 -7.09 -18.84 2.03
CA PRO A 41 -6.92 -19.77 3.15
C PRO A 41 -6.04 -19.18 4.24
N ASN A 42 -6.51 -19.25 5.48
CA ASN A 42 -5.73 -18.86 6.63
C ASN A 42 -4.68 -19.94 6.92
N ILE A 43 -3.42 -19.54 7.09
CA ILE A 43 -2.32 -20.45 7.41
C ILE A 43 -1.96 -20.47 8.90
N PHE A 44 -2.55 -19.56 9.68
CA PHE A 44 -2.35 -19.54 11.14
C PHE A 44 -3.20 -20.64 11.79
N THR A 45 -2.56 -21.45 12.62
CA THR A 45 -3.21 -22.63 13.24
C THR A 45 -3.88 -22.30 14.55
N SER A 46 -3.54 -21.18 15.18
CA SER A 46 -4.13 -20.70 16.42
C SER A 46 -4.03 -19.17 16.54
N GLU A 47 -4.90 -18.63 17.39
CA GLU A 47 -4.88 -17.21 17.73
C GLU A 47 -3.56 -16.80 18.38
N LYS A 48 -3.02 -17.63 19.25
CA LYS A 48 -1.74 -17.38 19.91
C LYS A 48 -0.61 -17.24 18.91
N GLU A 49 -0.51 -18.16 17.95
CA GLU A 49 0.47 -18.12 16.87
C GLU A 49 0.33 -16.85 16.04
N TYR A 50 -0.91 -16.49 15.65
CA TYR A 50 -1.17 -15.27 14.90
C TYR A 50 -0.70 -14.01 15.63
N ILE A 51 -0.98 -13.91 16.93
CA ILE A 51 -0.57 -12.78 17.76
C ILE A 51 0.97 -12.71 17.86
N GLU A 52 1.64 -13.84 18.11
CA GLU A 52 3.10 -13.90 18.21
C GLU A 52 3.77 -13.51 16.91
N GLU A 53 3.41 -14.12 15.81
CA GLU A 53 3.92 -13.84 14.46
C GLU A 53 3.66 -12.37 14.05
N THR A 54 2.48 -11.82 14.41
CA THR A 54 2.16 -10.42 14.07
C THR A 54 2.95 -9.43 14.91
N ARG A 55 3.30 -9.75 16.15
CA ARG A 55 4.20 -8.93 16.96
C ARG A 55 5.62 -8.92 16.40
N GLU A 56 6.09 -10.06 15.92
CA GLU A 56 7.41 -10.14 15.27
C GLU A 56 7.41 -9.27 13.99
N LEU A 57 6.36 -9.36 13.17
CA LEU A 57 6.20 -8.51 12.00
C LEU A 57 6.15 -7.02 12.39
N ALA A 58 5.45 -6.65 13.46
CA ALA A 58 5.37 -5.27 13.94
C ALA A 58 6.74 -4.73 14.36
N ASN A 59 7.57 -5.54 15.02
CA ASN A 59 8.93 -5.17 15.39
C ASN A 59 9.85 -5.02 14.16
N LEU A 60 9.66 -5.85 13.15
CA LEU A 60 10.41 -5.75 11.90
C LEU A 60 10.05 -4.48 11.11
N VAL A 61 8.76 -4.13 11.07
CA VAL A 61 8.24 -2.98 10.33
C VAL A 61 8.62 -1.65 10.97
N SER A 62 8.68 -1.60 12.29
CA SER A 62 8.91 -0.37 13.06
C SER A 62 9.84 -0.64 14.27
N PRO A 63 11.13 -0.91 14.02
CA PRO A 63 12.07 -1.32 15.07
C PRO A 63 12.34 -0.23 16.10
N ASP A 64 12.30 1.04 15.70
CA ASP A 64 12.77 2.19 16.49
C ASP A 64 11.68 2.83 17.40
N GLU A 65 10.44 2.38 17.30
CA GLU A 65 9.37 2.87 18.16
C GLU A 65 9.40 2.13 19.51
N GLU A 66 9.99 2.76 20.53
CA GLU A 66 9.79 2.33 21.91
C GLU A 66 8.33 2.60 22.33
N PRO A 67 7.59 1.56 22.72
CA PRO A 67 6.18 1.73 23.08
C PRO A 67 6.06 2.47 24.41
N GLU A 68 5.17 3.46 24.48
CA GLU A 68 4.73 4.01 25.76
C GLU A 68 4.22 2.86 26.65
N GLY A 69 4.81 2.66 27.82
CA GLY A 69 4.46 1.59 28.74
C GLY A 69 4.95 0.19 28.35
N GLY A 70 5.94 0.05 27.45
CA GLY A 70 6.58 -1.23 27.11
C GLY A 70 5.79 -2.16 26.21
N ARG A 71 4.71 -1.70 25.56
CA ARG A 71 3.91 -2.48 24.60
C ARG A 71 3.60 -1.69 23.34
N LYS A 72 4.00 -2.23 22.20
CA LYS A 72 3.70 -1.68 20.89
C LYS A 72 2.26 -2.02 20.49
N PHE A 73 1.43 -1.00 20.26
CA PHE A 73 0.03 -1.18 19.86
C PHE A 73 -0.21 -0.83 18.39
N LEU A 74 0.65 0.00 17.84
CA LEU A 74 0.63 0.42 16.45
C LEU A 74 2.02 0.23 15.86
N ALA A 75 2.11 -0.26 14.65
CA ALA A 75 3.33 -0.26 13.86
C ALA A 75 3.00 0.17 12.43
N GLU A 76 3.72 1.14 11.95
CA GLU A 76 3.62 1.60 10.56
C GLU A 76 5.03 1.66 9.96
N GLY A 77 5.18 1.13 8.77
CA GLY A 77 6.45 1.17 8.08
C GLY A 77 6.38 0.66 6.66
N LYS A 78 7.56 0.51 6.09
CA LYS A 78 7.75 0.05 4.73
C LYS A 78 8.37 -1.34 4.74
N LEU A 79 7.77 -2.27 4.02
CA LEU A 79 8.34 -3.58 3.74
C LEU A 79 9.01 -3.55 2.37
N ASP A 80 10.23 -4.06 2.30
CA ASP A 80 10.92 -4.31 1.04
C ASP A 80 10.45 -5.66 0.47
N LEU A 81 9.94 -5.64 -0.75
CA LEU A 81 9.48 -6.82 -1.48
C LEU A 81 10.48 -7.24 -2.57
N GLY A 82 11.72 -6.77 -2.50
CA GLY A 82 12.76 -7.04 -3.48
C GLY A 82 12.37 -6.56 -4.88
N ALA A 83 12.39 -7.47 -5.87
CA ALA A 83 12.05 -7.14 -7.26
C ALA A 83 10.58 -6.67 -7.42
N ALA A 84 9.66 -7.04 -6.52
CA ALA A 84 8.27 -6.59 -6.52
C ALA A 84 8.09 -5.17 -5.94
N GLY A 85 9.19 -4.50 -5.54
CA GLY A 85 9.20 -3.13 -5.06
C GLY A 85 9.03 -3.02 -3.56
N SER A 86 8.03 -2.29 -3.09
CA SER A 86 7.81 -2.10 -1.65
C SER A 86 6.32 -2.03 -1.32
N ALA A 87 6.00 -2.36 -0.07
CA ALA A 87 4.65 -2.23 0.46
C ALA A 87 4.66 -1.36 1.72
N ARG A 88 3.55 -0.63 1.93
CA ARG A 88 3.26 0.00 3.21
C ARG A 88 2.60 -1.05 4.09
N CYS A 89 3.06 -1.16 5.32
CA CYS A 89 2.51 -2.07 6.31
C CYS A 89 1.96 -1.27 7.50
N HIS A 90 0.71 -1.54 7.87
CA HIS A 90 0.06 -1.02 9.06
C HIS A 90 -0.38 -2.19 9.92
N ILE A 91 -0.05 -2.14 11.20
CA ILE A 91 -0.39 -3.17 12.17
C ILE A 91 -0.99 -2.50 13.40
N VAL A 92 -2.14 -2.99 13.82
CA VAL A 92 -2.79 -2.59 15.07
C VAL A 92 -2.86 -3.81 15.97
N LEU A 93 -2.37 -3.67 17.20
CA LEU A 93 -2.29 -4.75 18.19
C LEU A 93 -3.19 -4.46 19.39
N PRO A 94 -3.65 -5.48 20.13
CA PRO A 94 -4.33 -5.28 21.40
C PRO A 94 -3.47 -4.50 22.39
N PRO A 95 -4.06 -3.58 23.18
CA PRO A 95 -5.49 -3.31 23.34
C PRO A 95 -6.07 -2.21 22.42
N ALA A 96 -5.32 -1.72 21.42
CA ALA A 96 -5.85 -0.72 20.46
C ALA A 96 -6.92 -1.34 19.52
N SER A 97 -6.98 -2.65 19.44
CA SER A 97 -8.04 -3.44 18.80
C SER A 97 -8.27 -4.72 19.59
N ASP A 98 -9.41 -5.38 19.41
CA ASP A 98 -9.71 -6.65 20.08
C ASP A 98 -8.79 -7.77 19.58
N TYR A 99 -8.39 -7.73 18.32
CA TYR A 99 -7.49 -8.66 17.65
C TYR A 99 -6.45 -7.92 16.82
N PRO A 100 -5.29 -8.52 16.55
CA PRO A 100 -4.35 -7.92 15.62
C PRO A 100 -4.97 -7.71 14.24
N LEU A 101 -4.80 -6.50 13.70
CA LEU A 101 -5.19 -6.14 12.35
C LEU A 101 -3.92 -5.83 11.56
N VAL A 102 -3.80 -6.40 10.38
CA VAL A 102 -2.66 -6.16 9.49
C VAL A 102 -3.17 -5.76 8.12
N THR A 103 -2.60 -4.68 7.61
CA THR A 103 -2.81 -4.25 6.22
C THR A 103 -1.45 -4.04 5.57
N ILE A 104 -1.20 -4.75 4.48
CA ILE A 104 0.01 -4.62 3.68
C ILE A 104 -0.39 -4.25 2.27
N ALA A 105 -0.13 -3.01 1.87
CA ALA A 105 -0.48 -2.49 0.55
C ALA A 105 0.76 -2.26 -0.30
N LYS A 106 0.85 -2.92 -1.45
CA LYS A 106 1.91 -2.68 -2.43
C LYS A 106 1.89 -1.22 -2.87
N LYS A 107 3.04 -0.59 -2.86
CA LYS A 107 3.21 0.65 -3.60
C LYS A 107 3.23 0.29 -5.09
N SER A 108 2.18 0.64 -5.81
CA SER A 108 2.15 0.48 -7.26
C SER A 108 3.35 1.21 -7.86
N VAL A 109 4.27 0.47 -8.48
CA VAL A 109 5.41 1.01 -9.23
C VAL A 109 4.98 1.34 -10.65
N SER A 110 3.70 1.51 -10.93
CA SER A 110 3.31 2.00 -12.24
C SER A 110 3.80 3.44 -12.35
N LEU A 111 4.94 3.61 -13.02
CA LEU A 111 5.38 4.90 -13.57
C LEU A 111 4.37 5.31 -14.65
N THR A 112 3.14 5.53 -14.25
CA THR A 112 2.11 6.03 -15.14
C THR A 112 2.50 7.44 -15.53
N THR A 113 2.82 7.63 -16.80
CA THR A 113 3.08 8.97 -17.34
C THR A 113 1.75 9.69 -17.60
N LEU A 114 1.77 11.02 -17.68
CA LEU A 114 0.59 11.77 -18.10
C LEU A 114 0.14 11.37 -19.52
N GLU A 115 1.08 10.97 -20.37
CA GLU A 115 0.83 10.42 -21.69
C GLU A 115 0.07 9.07 -21.62
N ASP A 116 0.43 8.17 -20.70
CA ASP A 116 -0.28 6.90 -20.51
C ASP A 116 -1.72 7.12 -20.03
N ILE A 117 -1.92 8.09 -19.13
CA ILE A 117 -3.25 8.49 -18.66
C ILE A 117 -4.09 9.07 -19.80
N TYR A 118 -3.48 9.88 -20.67
CA TYR A 118 -4.13 10.38 -21.87
C TYR A 118 -4.47 9.25 -22.85
N ARG A 119 -3.53 8.35 -23.16
CA ARG A 119 -3.73 7.22 -24.07
C ARG A 119 -4.77 6.23 -23.58
N SER A 120 -4.93 6.08 -22.26
CA SER A 120 -5.99 5.26 -21.67
C SER A 120 -7.40 5.85 -21.83
N GLY A 121 -7.51 7.09 -22.35
CA GLY A 121 -8.78 7.78 -22.49
C GLY A 121 -9.30 8.44 -21.21
N SER A 122 -8.49 8.44 -20.13
CA SER A 122 -8.90 9.05 -18.84
C SER A 122 -8.94 10.57 -18.88
N MET A 123 -8.34 11.18 -19.89
CA MET A 123 -8.41 12.63 -20.11
C MET A 123 -8.40 12.97 -21.61
N SER A 124 -8.94 14.13 -21.95
CA SER A 124 -8.89 14.64 -23.32
C SER A 124 -7.53 15.25 -23.66
N ASN A 125 -7.21 15.38 -24.96
CA ASN A 125 -5.99 16.05 -25.40
C ASN A 125 -5.91 17.53 -24.91
N LYS A 126 -7.06 18.21 -24.85
CA LYS A 126 -7.09 19.58 -24.31
C LYS A 126 -6.73 19.63 -22.83
N MET A 127 -7.19 18.66 -22.03
CA MET A 127 -6.84 18.54 -20.60
C MET A 127 -5.37 18.21 -20.43
N TYR A 128 -4.84 17.28 -21.23
CA TYR A 128 -3.41 16.92 -21.21
C TYR A 128 -2.54 18.14 -21.44
N ASN A 129 -2.78 18.88 -22.54
CA ASN A 129 -1.98 20.06 -22.88
C ASN A 129 -2.14 21.20 -21.85
N PHE A 130 -3.35 21.39 -21.32
CA PHE A 130 -3.61 22.37 -20.28
C PHE A 130 -2.84 22.07 -18.99
N LEU A 131 -2.90 20.82 -18.52
CA LEU A 131 -2.20 20.41 -17.31
C LEU A 131 -0.68 20.52 -17.46
N LYS A 132 -0.14 20.07 -18.60
CA LYS A 132 1.27 20.18 -18.90
C LYS A 132 1.73 21.65 -18.87
N ALA A 133 1.07 22.51 -19.63
CA ALA A 133 1.40 23.94 -19.66
C ALA A 133 1.27 24.61 -18.30
N SER A 134 0.25 24.22 -17.49
CA SER A 134 0.06 24.79 -16.15
C SER A 134 1.22 24.46 -15.20
N VAL A 135 1.80 23.25 -15.29
CA VAL A 135 2.99 22.86 -14.50
C VAL A 135 4.22 23.63 -14.98
N GLU A 136 4.44 23.68 -16.30
CA GLU A 136 5.61 24.35 -16.91
C GLU A 136 5.69 25.84 -16.55
N ILE A 137 4.54 26.50 -16.35
CA ILE A 137 4.49 27.92 -15.94
C ILE A 137 4.33 28.11 -14.42
N GLY A 138 4.43 27.04 -13.63
CA GLY A 138 4.42 27.11 -12.16
C GLY A 138 3.07 27.41 -11.53
N GLN A 139 1.94 27.05 -12.15
CA GLN A 139 0.62 27.29 -11.57
C GLN A 139 0.32 26.37 -10.40
N THR A 140 -0.39 26.86 -9.39
CA THR A 140 -0.94 26.05 -8.31
C THR A 140 -2.11 25.23 -8.82
N ILE A 141 -2.00 23.90 -8.71
CA ILE A 141 -3.02 22.96 -9.15
C ILE A 141 -3.50 22.15 -7.96
N VAL A 142 -4.83 22.05 -7.79
CA VAL A 142 -5.45 21.26 -6.72
C VAL A 142 -6.28 20.13 -7.32
N PHE A 143 -5.96 18.88 -6.93
CA PHE A 143 -6.75 17.69 -7.30
C PHE A 143 -7.67 17.30 -6.16
N SER A 144 -8.97 17.23 -6.45
CA SER A 144 -10.00 16.81 -5.50
C SER A 144 -10.78 15.61 -6.05
N GLY A 145 -11.26 14.75 -5.17
CA GLY A 145 -12.03 13.55 -5.52
C GLY A 145 -11.99 12.49 -4.42
N SER A 146 -12.77 11.43 -4.57
CA SER A 146 -12.85 10.28 -3.65
C SER A 146 -11.52 9.52 -3.53
N THR A 147 -11.40 8.67 -2.49
CA THR A 147 -10.28 7.72 -2.38
C THR A 147 -10.26 6.78 -3.58
N GLY A 148 -9.08 6.52 -4.13
CA GLY A 148 -8.92 5.66 -5.31
C GLY A 148 -9.24 6.34 -6.66
N ALA A 149 -9.62 7.63 -6.69
CA ALA A 149 -9.93 8.36 -7.93
C ALA A 149 -8.71 8.71 -8.80
N GLY A 150 -7.50 8.29 -8.44
CA GLY A 150 -6.30 8.54 -9.23
C GLY A 150 -5.64 9.91 -9.01
N LYS A 151 -6.02 10.66 -7.95
CA LYS A 151 -5.45 11.99 -7.66
C LYS A 151 -3.93 11.98 -7.57
N THR A 152 -3.38 11.09 -6.77
CA THR A 152 -1.93 10.94 -6.56
C THR A 152 -1.23 10.48 -7.84
N THR A 153 -1.86 9.58 -8.60
CA THR A 153 -1.33 9.09 -9.87
C THR A 153 -1.16 10.22 -10.89
N ILE A 154 -2.16 11.10 -11.02
CA ILE A 154 -2.06 12.26 -11.92
C ILE A 154 -1.02 13.24 -11.39
N LEU A 155 -1.02 13.52 -10.09
CA LEU A 155 -0.04 14.41 -9.47
C LEU A 155 1.39 13.92 -9.72
N GLU A 156 1.69 12.65 -9.44
CA GLU A 156 3.02 12.05 -9.68
C GLU A 156 3.39 12.07 -11.17
N ALA A 157 2.44 11.82 -12.08
CA ALA A 157 2.68 11.87 -13.52
C ALA A 157 3.03 13.29 -14.00
N MET A 158 2.49 14.31 -13.34
CA MET A 158 2.72 15.72 -13.70
C MET A 158 4.06 16.26 -13.19
N THR A 159 4.64 15.69 -12.12
CA THR A 159 5.94 16.15 -11.59
C THR A 159 7.06 16.09 -12.61
N LYS A 160 6.94 15.24 -13.63
CA LYS A 160 7.91 15.13 -14.74
C LYS A 160 7.97 16.36 -15.65
N PHE A 161 7.00 17.26 -15.55
CA PHE A 161 6.96 18.50 -16.32
C PHE A 161 7.43 19.73 -15.52
N ILE A 162 7.84 19.53 -14.26
CA ILE A 162 8.43 20.61 -13.46
C ILE A 162 9.80 20.93 -14.08
N PRO A 163 10.03 22.19 -14.49
CA PRO A 163 11.33 22.59 -15.03
C PRO A 163 12.45 22.33 -14.01
N GLU A 164 13.60 21.88 -14.49
CA GLU A 164 14.83 21.87 -13.69
C GLU A 164 15.33 23.33 -13.60
N ASP A 165 15.64 23.81 -12.39
CA ASP A 165 16.18 25.14 -12.11
C ASP A 165 17.63 25.29 -12.63
#